data_eaf4addc52fe251d28dd40c1eeffdccd
#
_entry.id   eaf4addc52fe251d28dd40c1eeffdccd
#
_cell.length_a   1.000
_cell.length_b   1.000
_cell.length_c   1.000
_cell.angle_alpha   90.00
_cell.angle_beta   90.00
_cell.angle_gamma   90.00
#
_symmetry.space_group_name_H-M   'P 1'
#
loop_
_entity.id
_entity.type
_entity.pdbx_description
1 polymer ?
#
loop_
_entity_poly.entity_id
_entity_poly.type
_entity_poly.pdbx_seq_one_letter_code
_entity_poly.pdbx_strand_id
1 'polypeptide(L)'
;MRKVPEVLPHDEHNAALIANVHPPDWTNPEPAPRYNLVVLGAGTAGLVTAAGAAGLGAKVALVERHLLGGDCLNVGCVPSKSLLRSARAFADVRDAERFGVNVPKAPEVDFGAVMERMRRIRSRISAHDSAARFRDLGVDIFLGEASFSGPDTVEVGDTTLRFKRAVITTGARPVALPIEGLAEAGYLTNETVFSLTERLGRLVVVGGGPLGCELAQAFCRLGSEVTLVQQSPQLLIREDPDAARILTDALQRDGVRVKLNARAKKVSVSDGEKLLHLEVAGGEEVVAADEILLGAGRAPNVEGLNLEAVGVQYDTRKGVVVNDYLETTNKRIYAAGDICMAYKFTHTADAAARIVIQNALFLGRKKLSALTIPWCTYTDPEIAHVGLGERQAAEKGIPIDTFTTPLAQVDRAIADGDDEGFVKVLVKRGSDTIVGATIVARHAGEMISEVTTAMVGKVGLKTLATVIHPYPTQAEAIRKAADAYQRGRLTPRVKNLFSRWLEWTR
;
A
#
# COMPACT_ATOMS: atom_id res chain seq x y z
N MET A 1 -7.78 4.36 34.82
CA MET A 1 -6.59 4.87 34.08
C MET A 1 -6.63 4.31 32.66
N ARG A 2 -6.41 5.15 31.67
CA ARG A 2 -6.30 4.71 30.27
C ARG A 2 -5.07 3.82 30.11
N LYS A 3 -5.21 2.67 29.42
CA LYS A 3 -4.08 1.79 29.13
C LYS A 3 -3.28 2.38 27.95
N VAL A 4 -2.02 2.73 28.19
CA VAL A 4 -1.10 3.13 27.10
C VAL A 4 -0.80 1.90 26.25
N PRO A 5 -0.86 1.99 24.92
CA PRO A 5 -0.49 0.88 24.04
C PRO A 5 0.95 0.44 24.26
N GLU A 6 1.17 -0.86 24.31
CA GLU A 6 2.50 -1.43 24.39
C GLU A 6 3.10 -1.55 23.00
N VAL A 7 4.32 -1.03 22.81
CA VAL A 7 5.09 -1.13 21.56
C VAL A 7 6.45 -1.75 21.87
N LEU A 8 6.68 -2.93 21.34
CA LEU A 8 7.92 -3.69 21.56
C LEU A 8 8.94 -3.46 20.42
N PRO A 9 10.24 -3.58 20.71
CA PRO A 9 10.87 -3.69 22.04
C PRO A 9 10.81 -2.38 22.82
N HIS A 10 11.04 -2.44 24.14
CA HIS A 10 11.17 -1.24 24.96
C HIS A 10 12.54 -0.60 24.71
N ASP A 11 12.57 0.42 23.86
CA ASP A 11 13.75 1.24 23.54
C ASP A 11 13.41 2.73 23.44
N GLU A 12 14.43 3.56 23.32
CA GLU A 12 14.28 5.02 23.22
C GLU A 12 13.44 5.46 22.00
N HIS A 13 13.53 4.74 20.90
CA HIS A 13 12.80 5.07 19.65
C HIS A 13 11.29 4.79 19.79
N ASN A 14 10.94 3.67 20.41
CA ASN A 14 9.54 3.36 20.68
C ASN A 14 8.97 4.24 21.81
N ALA A 15 9.78 4.59 22.82
CA ALA A 15 9.38 5.57 23.82
C ALA A 15 9.07 6.94 23.18
N ALA A 16 9.92 7.42 22.27
CA ALA A 16 9.71 8.66 21.53
C ALA A 16 8.49 8.56 20.56
N LEU A 17 8.28 7.41 19.92
CA LEU A 17 7.07 7.15 19.12
C LEU A 17 5.82 7.32 19.99
N ILE A 18 5.75 6.62 21.12
CA ILE A 18 4.61 6.69 22.06
C ILE A 18 4.39 8.12 22.54
N ALA A 19 5.46 8.82 22.95
CA ALA A 19 5.37 10.21 23.39
C ALA A 19 4.77 11.15 22.32
N ASN A 20 4.95 10.86 21.03
CA ASN A 20 4.35 11.60 19.94
C ASN A 20 2.89 11.20 19.68
N VAL A 21 2.62 9.89 19.51
CA VAL A 21 1.36 9.43 18.92
C VAL A 21 0.36 8.88 19.93
N HIS A 22 0.75 8.70 21.17
CA HIS A 22 -0.12 8.35 22.29
C HIS A 22 0.52 8.76 23.64
N PRO A 23 0.72 10.07 23.88
CA PRO A 23 1.42 10.53 25.08
C PRO A 23 0.80 9.95 26.34
N PRO A 24 1.61 9.33 27.24
CA PRO A 24 1.09 8.69 28.46
C PRO A 24 0.38 9.66 29.41
N ASP A 25 0.85 10.91 29.44
CA ASP A 25 0.36 12.00 30.25
C ASP A 25 -0.74 12.84 29.56
N TRP A 26 -1.21 12.42 28.38
CA TRP A 26 -2.23 13.15 27.63
C TRP A 26 -3.55 13.19 28.40
N THR A 27 -4.05 14.39 28.60
CA THR A 27 -5.39 14.62 29.13
C THR A 27 -6.32 15.03 27.99
N ASN A 28 -7.42 14.30 27.80
CA ASN A 28 -8.43 14.66 26.83
C ASN A 28 -8.97 16.05 27.16
N PRO A 29 -9.19 16.92 26.16
CA PRO A 29 -9.71 18.25 26.41
C PRO A 29 -11.18 18.23 26.83
N GLU A 30 -11.65 19.33 27.43
CA GLU A 30 -13.08 19.56 27.61
C GLU A 30 -13.77 19.60 26.24
N PRO A 31 -14.87 18.84 26.05
CA PRO A 31 -15.55 18.79 24.77
C PRO A 31 -16.21 20.12 24.43
N ALA A 32 -16.09 20.57 23.18
CA ALA A 32 -16.88 21.71 22.70
C ALA A 32 -18.38 21.38 22.74
N PRO A 33 -19.27 22.38 22.91
CA PRO A 33 -20.73 22.15 22.95
C PRO A 33 -21.24 21.41 21.72
N ARG A 34 -20.62 21.60 20.57
CA ARG A 34 -20.87 20.85 19.33
C ARG A 34 -19.70 21.01 18.36
N TYR A 35 -19.34 19.90 17.70
CA TYR A 35 -18.31 19.87 16.64
C TYR A 35 -18.96 19.98 15.25
N ASN A 36 -18.26 20.67 14.33
CA ASN A 36 -18.60 20.59 12.92
C ASN A 36 -18.36 19.16 12.40
N LEU A 37 -17.29 18.53 12.90
CA LEU A 37 -16.88 17.21 12.50
C LEU A 37 -16.29 16.44 13.69
N VAL A 38 -16.75 15.20 13.89
CA VAL A 38 -16.10 14.19 14.76
C VAL A 38 -15.54 13.10 13.87
N VAL A 39 -14.26 12.81 14.02
CA VAL A 39 -13.52 11.83 13.22
C VAL A 39 -13.13 10.66 14.11
N LEU A 40 -13.53 9.44 13.75
CA LEU A 40 -13.30 8.21 14.51
C LEU A 40 -12.17 7.41 13.86
N GLY A 41 -10.99 7.40 14.49
CA GLY A 41 -9.75 6.78 14.01
C GLY A 41 -8.77 7.81 13.44
N ALA A 42 -7.53 7.80 13.95
CA ALA A 42 -6.47 8.72 13.57
C ALA A 42 -5.39 8.07 12.68
N GLY A 43 -5.79 7.15 11.78
CA GLY A 43 -4.98 6.74 10.66
C GLY A 43 -4.94 7.82 9.57
N THR A 44 -4.34 7.55 8.41
CA THR A 44 -4.16 8.54 7.34
C THR A 44 -5.46 9.26 6.97
N ALA A 45 -6.56 8.54 6.75
CA ALA A 45 -7.85 9.17 6.42
C ALA A 45 -8.32 10.13 7.52
N GLY A 46 -8.18 9.72 8.78
CA GLY A 46 -8.60 10.52 9.93
C GLY A 46 -7.74 11.77 10.12
N LEU A 47 -6.42 11.62 10.09
CA LEU A 47 -5.48 12.73 10.25
C LEU A 47 -5.66 13.78 9.15
N VAL A 48 -5.77 13.36 7.89
CA VAL A 48 -5.98 14.28 6.75
C VAL A 48 -7.35 14.96 6.85
N THR A 49 -8.39 14.21 7.24
CA THR A 49 -9.73 14.78 7.44
C THR A 49 -9.72 15.83 8.54
N ALA A 50 -9.12 15.51 9.69
CA ALA A 50 -9.09 16.41 10.84
C ALA A 50 -8.27 17.67 10.57
N ALA A 51 -7.04 17.53 10.08
CA ALA A 51 -6.17 18.65 9.76
C ALA A 51 -6.76 19.55 8.67
N GLY A 52 -7.29 18.94 7.58
CA GLY A 52 -7.87 19.69 6.47
C GLY A 52 -9.13 20.45 6.88
N ALA A 53 -10.01 19.82 7.68
CA ALA A 53 -11.21 20.48 8.18
C ALA A 53 -10.89 21.62 9.17
N ALA A 54 -9.97 21.42 10.11
CA ALA A 54 -9.52 22.43 11.06
C ALA A 54 -8.86 23.60 10.35
N GLY A 55 -7.98 23.33 9.36
CA GLY A 55 -7.34 24.37 8.55
C GLY A 55 -8.32 25.23 7.74
N LEU A 56 -9.54 24.73 7.51
CA LEU A 56 -10.63 25.49 6.87
C LEU A 56 -11.57 26.14 7.90
N GLY A 57 -11.21 26.15 9.21
CA GLY A 57 -11.93 26.82 10.27
C GLY A 57 -13.02 25.98 10.94
N ALA A 58 -13.13 24.68 10.66
CA ALA A 58 -14.07 23.82 11.35
C ALA A 58 -13.60 23.49 12.77
N LYS A 59 -14.51 23.41 13.74
CA LYS A 59 -14.25 22.83 15.05
C LYS A 59 -14.32 21.31 14.93
N VAL A 60 -13.19 20.64 15.16
CA VAL A 60 -13.00 19.20 14.90
C VAL A 60 -12.59 18.47 16.16
N ALA A 61 -13.21 17.31 16.42
CA ALA A 61 -12.72 16.31 17.36
C ALA A 61 -12.16 15.11 16.58
N LEU A 62 -11.00 14.63 16.97
CA LEU A 62 -10.38 13.41 16.44
C LEU A 62 -10.22 12.41 17.58
N VAL A 63 -10.78 11.22 17.39
CA VAL A 63 -10.74 10.15 18.41
C VAL A 63 -9.81 9.03 17.93
N GLU A 64 -8.90 8.58 18.82
CA GLU A 64 -8.02 7.45 18.55
C GLU A 64 -7.92 6.54 19.76
N ARG A 65 -8.12 5.25 19.55
CA ARG A 65 -8.03 4.26 20.63
C ARG A 65 -6.62 3.74 20.89
N HIS A 66 -5.76 3.80 19.88
CA HIS A 66 -4.43 3.17 19.93
C HIS A 66 -3.33 4.21 19.63
N LEU A 67 -2.75 4.20 18.46
CA LEU A 67 -1.65 5.09 18.06
C LEU A 67 -2.08 5.96 16.88
N LEU A 68 -1.92 7.28 16.99
CA LEU A 68 -2.07 8.18 15.84
C LEU A 68 -1.11 7.76 14.71
N GLY A 69 -1.43 8.09 13.45
CA GLY A 69 -0.69 7.64 12.26
C GLY A 69 -1.21 6.32 11.69
N GLY A 70 -1.97 5.54 12.49
CA GLY A 70 -2.56 4.27 12.08
C GLY A 70 -1.52 3.27 11.55
N ASP A 71 -1.96 2.34 10.71
CA ASP A 71 -1.09 1.28 10.18
C ASP A 71 0.09 1.81 9.38
N CYS A 72 -0.12 2.86 8.59
CA CYS A 72 0.92 3.38 7.70
C CYS A 72 2.19 3.74 8.46
N LEU A 73 2.06 4.53 9.53
CA LEU A 73 3.18 4.93 10.37
C LEU A 73 3.70 3.77 11.23
N ASN A 74 2.78 3.06 11.90
CA ASN A 74 3.16 2.20 13.03
C ASN A 74 3.55 0.79 12.60
N VAL A 75 2.81 0.17 11.66
CA VAL A 75 2.91 -1.25 11.31
C VAL A 75 2.75 -1.54 9.80
N GLY A 76 2.95 -0.54 8.96
CA GLY A 76 2.72 -0.64 7.52
C GLY A 76 3.83 -0.04 6.67
N CYS A 77 3.52 1.05 5.95
CA CYS A 77 4.37 1.63 4.92
C CYS A 77 5.74 2.07 5.44
N VAL A 78 5.77 2.77 6.58
CA VAL A 78 7.02 3.32 7.13
C VAL A 78 7.97 2.21 7.55
N PRO A 79 7.58 1.25 8.41
CA PRO A 79 8.48 0.20 8.81
C PRO A 79 8.86 -0.73 7.66
N SER A 80 7.93 -1.13 6.79
CA SER A 80 8.24 -2.04 5.68
C SER A 80 9.20 -1.42 4.66
N LYS A 81 9.01 -0.15 4.26
CA LYS A 81 9.90 0.52 3.29
C LYS A 81 11.28 0.81 3.88
N SER A 82 11.34 1.06 5.20
CA SER A 82 12.63 1.17 5.90
C SER A 82 13.39 -0.15 5.89
N LEU A 83 12.71 -1.27 6.09
CA LEU A 83 13.28 -2.63 6.03
C LEU A 83 13.72 -2.98 4.60
N LEU A 84 12.85 -2.78 3.61
CA LEU A 84 13.14 -3.00 2.19
C LEU A 84 14.37 -2.20 1.73
N ARG A 85 14.53 -0.94 2.17
CA ARG A 85 15.71 -0.16 1.81
C ARG A 85 17.01 -0.76 2.37
N SER A 86 16.98 -1.30 3.59
CA SER A 86 18.13 -2.00 4.18
C SER A 86 18.44 -3.31 3.44
N ALA A 87 17.40 -4.08 3.09
CA ALA A 87 17.52 -5.30 2.31
C ALA A 87 18.08 -5.03 0.91
N ARG A 88 17.68 -3.93 0.27
CA ARG A 88 18.23 -3.49 -1.03
C ARG A 88 19.69 -3.09 -0.90
N ALA A 89 20.08 -2.38 0.17
CA ALA A 89 21.49 -2.02 0.40
C ALA A 89 22.39 -3.26 0.52
N PHE A 90 21.88 -4.30 1.20
CA PHE A 90 22.60 -5.58 1.27
C PHE A 90 22.74 -6.22 -0.11
N ALA A 91 21.67 -6.26 -0.91
CA ALA A 91 21.71 -6.82 -2.26
C ALA A 91 22.66 -6.03 -3.17
N ASP A 92 22.66 -4.69 -3.11
CA ASP A 92 23.59 -3.84 -3.86
C ASP A 92 25.06 -4.17 -3.51
N VAL A 93 25.38 -4.44 -2.23
CA VAL A 93 26.73 -4.85 -1.81
C VAL A 93 27.04 -6.29 -2.21
N ARG A 94 26.10 -7.23 -2.04
CA ARG A 94 26.24 -8.63 -2.46
C ARG A 94 26.60 -8.75 -3.95
N ASP A 95 25.92 -7.95 -4.76
CA ASP A 95 25.99 -8.03 -6.22
C ASP A 95 27.01 -7.02 -6.81
N ALA A 96 27.83 -6.35 -5.97
CA ALA A 96 28.75 -5.28 -6.35
C ALA A 96 29.83 -5.69 -7.39
N GLU A 97 30.22 -6.97 -7.41
CA GLU A 97 31.19 -7.51 -8.38
C GLU A 97 30.70 -7.35 -9.83
N ARG A 98 29.39 -7.34 -10.08
CA ARG A 98 28.80 -7.08 -11.41
C ARG A 98 29.17 -5.69 -11.94
N PHE A 99 29.56 -4.78 -11.05
CA PHE A 99 29.98 -3.41 -11.36
C PHE A 99 31.47 -3.20 -11.23
N GLY A 100 32.25 -4.29 -11.12
CA GLY A 100 33.69 -4.23 -10.95
C GLY A 100 34.17 -3.80 -9.56
N VAL A 101 33.26 -3.79 -8.57
CA VAL A 101 33.60 -3.45 -7.18
C VAL A 101 33.88 -4.74 -6.42
N ASN A 102 35.13 -4.94 -6.02
CA ASN A 102 35.51 -6.10 -5.21
C ASN A 102 35.12 -5.89 -3.74
N VAL A 103 34.34 -6.81 -3.19
CA VAL A 103 33.99 -6.87 -1.79
C VAL A 103 34.85 -7.94 -1.12
N PRO A 104 35.87 -7.58 -0.33
CA PRO A 104 36.87 -8.54 0.18
C PRO A 104 36.34 -9.64 1.08
N LYS A 105 35.18 -9.41 1.71
CA LYS A 105 34.49 -10.35 2.59
C LYS A 105 32.99 -10.34 2.28
N ALA A 106 32.36 -11.50 2.30
CA ALA A 106 30.91 -11.59 2.15
C ALA A 106 30.22 -10.64 3.17
N PRO A 107 29.25 -9.81 2.72
CA PRO A 107 28.59 -8.88 3.60
C PRO A 107 27.79 -9.63 4.67
N GLU A 108 27.90 -9.18 5.91
CA GLU A 108 27.12 -9.69 7.02
C GLU A 108 26.02 -8.70 7.39
N VAL A 109 24.85 -9.23 7.75
CA VAL A 109 23.71 -8.40 8.19
C VAL A 109 23.64 -8.37 9.70
N ASP A 110 23.77 -7.21 10.29
CA ASP A 110 23.35 -6.95 11.67
C ASP A 110 21.83 -6.67 11.66
N PHE A 111 21.05 -7.72 11.89
CA PHE A 111 19.59 -7.63 11.88
C PHE A 111 19.06 -6.71 12.98
N GLY A 112 19.70 -6.72 14.16
CA GLY A 112 19.36 -5.83 15.28
C GLY A 112 19.49 -4.36 14.88
N ALA A 113 20.61 -3.98 14.25
CA ALA A 113 20.85 -2.62 13.75
C ALA A 113 19.89 -2.23 12.62
N VAL A 114 19.48 -3.17 11.73
CA VAL A 114 18.47 -2.93 10.71
C VAL A 114 17.12 -2.59 11.36
N MET A 115 16.70 -3.35 12.36
CA MET A 115 15.42 -3.12 13.04
C MET A 115 15.45 -1.85 13.91
N GLU A 116 16.56 -1.54 14.54
CA GLU A 116 16.77 -0.28 15.26
C GLU A 116 16.69 0.92 14.29
N ARG A 117 17.35 0.85 13.13
CA ARG A 117 17.23 1.87 12.09
C ARG A 117 15.77 2.09 11.67
N MET A 118 14.98 1.04 11.50
CA MET A 118 13.56 1.13 11.18
C MET A 118 12.78 1.85 12.28
N ARG A 119 12.99 1.50 13.56
CA ARG A 119 12.35 2.13 14.72
C ARG A 119 12.72 3.62 14.83
N ARG A 120 13.98 3.96 14.61
CA ARG A 120 14.45 5.36 14.58
C ARG A 120 13.76 6.18 13.49
N ILE A 121 13.61 5.63 12.28
CA ILE A 121 12.88 6.30 11.18
C ILE A 121 11.41 6.49 11.53
N ARG A 122 10.76 5.44 12.05
CA ARG A 122 9.35 5.48 12.48
C ARG A 122 9.13 6.55 13.55
N SER A 123 9.98 6.58 14.56
CA SER A 123 9.96 7.60 15.62
C SER A 123 10.15 9.01 15.05
N ARG A 124 11.11 9.21 14.14
CA ARG A 124 11.33 10.52 13.52
C ARG A 124 10.12 11.00 12.72
N ILE A 125 9.47 10.11 11.95
CA ILE A 125 8.29 10.46 11.15
C ILE A 125 7.08 10.71 12.04
N SER A 126 6.97 10.05 13.19
CA SER A 126 5.83 10.17 14.10
C SER A 126 5.58 11.58 14.62
N ALA A 127 6.60 12.45 14.61
CA ALA A 127 6.43 13.87 14.95
C ALA A 127 5.42 14.59 14.04
N HIS A 128 5.28 14.14 12.78
CA HIS A 128 4.30 14.69 11.84
C HIS A 128 2.86 14.26 12.15
N ASP A 129 2.70 13.13 12.84
CA ASP A 129 1.40 12.57 13.21
C ASP A 129 1.11 12.73 14.71
N SER A 130 1.89 13.59 15.41
CA SER A 130 1.83 13.71 16.86
C SER A 130 0.56 14.39 17.36
N ALA A 131 0.08 13.95 18.51
CA ALA A 131 -1.08 14.53 19.20
C ALA A 131 -0.87 16.05 19.45
N ALA A 132 0.34 16.46 19.86
CA ALA A 132 0.69 17.85 20.09
C ALA A 132 0.53 18.68 18.81
N ARG A 133 1.07 18.23 17.68
CA ARG A 133 0.94 18.94 16.40
C ARG A 133 -0.53 19.11 15.99
N PHE A 134 -1.34 18.08 16.12
CA PHE A 134 -2.76 18.18 15.74
C PHE A 134 -3.56 19.08 16.68
N ARG A 135 -3.25 19.08 17.99
CA ARG A 135 -3.78 20.07 18.94
C ARG A 135 -3.42 21.49 18.50
N ASP A 136 -2.17 21.71 18.11
CA ASP A 136 -1.67 23.05 17.69
C ASP A 136 -2.31 23.49 16.34
N LEU A 137 -2.82 22.55 15.53
CA LEU A 137 -3.66 22.81 14.37
C LEU A 137 -5.12 23.13 14.73
N GLY A 138 -5.50 23.11 16.03
CA GLY A 138 -6.84 23.41 16.50
C GLY A 138 -7.78 22.21 16.54
N VAL A 139 -7.26 20.97 16.46
CA VAL A 139 -8.03 19.73 16.59
C VAL A 139 -8.09 19.30 18.05
N ASP A 140 -9.26 19.05 18.58
CA ASP A 140 -9.42 18.44 19.90
C ASP A 140 -9.16 16.92 19.79
N ILE A 141 -8.08 16.43 20.40
CA ILE A 141 -7.68 15.02 20.36
C ILE A 141 -8.25 14.31 21.58
N PHE A 142 -9.02 13.26 21.34
CA PHE A 142 -9.54 12.37 22.38
C PHE A 142 -8.90 10.98 22.20
N LEU A 143 -8.09 10.59 23.17
CA LEU A 143 -7.52 9.25 23.20
C LEU A 143 -8.45 8.34 23.98
N GLY A 144 -8.96 7.29 23.33
CA GLY A 144 -9.92 6.33 23.89
C GLY A 144 -10.76 5.65 22.81
N GLU A 145 -11.51 4.63 23.21
CA GLU A 145 -12.45 3.95 22.33
C GLU A 145 -13.69 4.82 22.10
N ALA A 146 -14.12 4.90 20.84
CA ALA A 146 -15.28 5.66 20.42
C ALA A 146 -16.44 4.74 20.05
N SER A 147 -17.66 5.08 20.47
CA SER A 147 -18.90 4.43 20.01
C SER A 147 -20.00 5.45 19.80
N PHE A 148 -20.87 5.22 18.82
CA PHE A 148 -22.07 6.05 18.64
C PHE A 148 -23.09 5.76 19.75
N SER A 149 -23.55 6.81 20.44
CA SER A 149 -24.55 6.72 21.53
C SER A 149 -25.90 7.34 21.17
N GLY A 150 -25.97 8.07 20.05
CA GLY A 150 -27.20 8.71 19.59
C GLY A 150 -27.04 9.29 18.18
N PRO A 151 -28.10 9.90 17.63
CA PRO A 151 -28.15 10.35 16.23
C PRO A 151 -27.13 11.45 15.88
N ASP A 152 -26.56 12.12 16.90
CA ASP A 152 -25.56 13.17 16.76
C ASP A 152 -24.50 13.15 17.89
N THR A 153 -24.32 12.00 18.56
CA THR A 153 -23.39 11.83 19.68
C THR A 153 -22.48 10.62 19.52
N VAL A 154 -21.25 10.80 19.97
CA VAL A 154 -20.22 9.77 20.12
C VAL A 154 -19.72 9.81 21.56
N GLU A 155 -19.57 8.67 22.18
CA GLU A 155 -18.95 8.54 23.51
C GLU A 155 -17.50 8.08 23.40
N VAL A 156 -16.65 8.67 24.24
CA VAL A 156 -15.25 8.31 24.42
C VAL A 156 -14.98 8.22 25.93
N GLY A 157 -15.02 7.00 26.48
CA GLY A 157 -15.09 6.80 27.92
C GLY A 157 -16.33 7.49 28.51
N ASP A 158 -16.11 8.35 29.50
CA ASP A 158 -17.19 9.12 30.15
C ASP A 158 -17.51 10.45 29.44
N THR A 159 -16.93 10.72 28.29
CA THR A 159 -17.05 11.99 27.56
C THR A 159 -17.97 11.85 26.36
N THR A 160 -19.02 12.69 26.26
CA THR A 160 -19.93 12.74 25.11
C THR A 160 -19.53 13.85 24.15
N LEU A 161 -19.30 13.51 22.89
CA LEU A 161 -18.98 14.41 21.78
C LEU A 161 -20.21 14.61 20.90
N ARG A 162 -20.75 15.83 20.82
CA ARG A 162 -21.86 16.15 19.92
C ARG A 162 -21.34 16.63 18.58
N PHE A 163 -21.90 16.11 17.46
CA PHE A 163 -21.46 16.44 16.11
C PHE A 163 -22.58 16.97 15.20
N LYS A 164 -22.19 17.76 14.19
CA LYS A 164 -23.03 18.05 13.01
C LYS A 164 -22.84 16.97 11.96
N ARG A 165 -21.61 16.52 11.78
CA ARG A 165 -21.19 15.42 10.89
C ARG A 165 -20.18 14.55 11.62
N ALA A 166 -20.14 13.25 11.27
CA ALA A 166 -19.10 12.33 11.72
C ALA A 166 -18.46 11.62 10.54
N VAL A 167 -17.21 11.17 10.71
CA VAL A 167 -16.48 10.39 9.72
C VAL A 167 -15.88 9.16 10.39
N ILE A 168 -16.16 7.98 9.84
CA ILE A 168 -15.59 6.71 10.29
C ILE A 168 -14.32 6.45 9.47
N THR A 169 -13.17 6.41 10.15
CA THR A 169 -11.83 6.22 9.57
C THR A 169 -11.02 5.19 10.36
N THR A 170 -11.71 4.21 10.93
CA THR A 170 -11.15 3.20 11.84
C THR A 170 -10.26 2.15 11.16
N GLY A 171 -10.15 2.21 9.82
CA GLY A 171 -9.22 1.38 9.06
C GLY A 171 -9.58 -0.11 9.04
N ALA A 172 -8.55 -0.94 8.97
CA ALA A 172 -8.67 -2.39 8.89
C ALA A 172 -7.52 -3.07 9.67
N ARG A 173 -7.70 -4.33 10.03
CA ARG A 173 -6.72 -5.19 10.71
C ARG A 173 -6.36 -6.41 9.87
N PRO A 174 -5.25 -7.13 10.17
CA PRO A 174 -4.95 -8.41 9.53
C PRO A 174 -6.08 -9.41 9.73
N VAL A 175 -6.31 -10.25 8.73
CA VAL A 175 -7.27 -11.35 8.83
C VAL A 175 -6.59 -12.57 9.44
N ALA A 176 -7.18 -13.13 10.50
CA ALA A 176 -6.84 -14.47 10.95
C ALA A 176 -7.35 -15.49 9.94
N LEU A 177 -6.45 -16.31 9.38
CA LEU A 177 -6.85 -17.39 8.46
C LEU A 177 -7.37 -18.59 9.25
N PRO A 178 -8.42 -19.25 8.76
CA PRO A 178 -8.98 -20.45 9.38
C PRO A 178 -8.12 -21.69 9.04
N ILE A 179 -6.87 -21.68 9.50
CA ILE A 179 -5.91 -22.78 9.36
C ILE A 179 -5.86 -23.49 10.70
N GLU A 180 -6.13 -24.82 10.70
CA GLU A 180 -6.13 -25.65 11.90
C GLU A 180 -4.80 -25.54 12.65
N GLY A 181 -4.81 -25.33 13.98
CA GLY A 181 -3.63 -25.25 14.83
C GLY A 181 -2.79 -23.96 14.69
N LEU A 182 -3.15 -23.04 13.77
CA LEU A 182 -2.37 -21.82 13.55
C LEU A 182 -2.42 -20.87 14.75
N ALA A 183 -3.59 -20.71 15.38
CA ALA A 183 -3.76 -19.81 16.53
C ALA A 183 -2.98 -20.32 17.73
N GLU A 184 -2.97 -21.62 17.97
CA GLU A 184 -2.25 -22.27 19.06
C GLU A 184 -0.74 -22.24 18.86
N ALA A 185 -0.28 -22.39 17.60
CA ALA A 185 1.14 -22.31 17.26
C ALA A 185 1.67 -20.87 17.33
N GLY A 186 0.80 -19.88 17.28
CA GLY A 186 1.18 -18.47 17.16
C GLY A 186 1.72 -18.13 15.77
N TYR A 187 1.54 -16.87 15.35
CA TYR A 187 1.97 -16.37 14.06
C TYR A 187 2.25 -14.87 14.10
N LEU A 188 3.03 -14.41 13.13
CA LEU A 188 3.29 -13.01 12.92
C LEU A 188 2.28 -12.41 11.94
N THR A 189 1.98 -11.13 12.13
CA THR A 189 1.26 -10.28 11.19
C THR A 189 2.06 -9.00 10.93
N ASN A 190 1.53 -8.09 10.12
CA ASN A 190 2.13 -6.76 10.00
C ASN A 190 2.14 -6.00 11.34
N GLU A 191 1.26 -6.32 12.29
CA GLU A 191 1.22 -5.67 13.60
C GLU A 191 2.36 -6.11 14.51
N THR A 192 2.92 -7.32 14.33
CA THR A 192 3.91 -7.93 15.23
C THR A 192 5.30 -8.11 14.61
N VAL A 193 5.41 -8.27 13.29
CA VAL A 193 6.70 -8.56 12.62
C VAL A 193 7.74 -7.45 12.79
N PHE A 194 7.32 -6.21 12.97
CA PHE A 194 8.22 -5.07 13.17
C PHE A 194 8.72 -4.89 14.60
N SER A 195 8.29 -5.76 15.52
CA SER A 195 8.78 -5.82 16.89
C SER A 195 9.97 -6.79 17.06
N LEU A 196 10.33 -7.52 16.01
CA LEU A 196 11.46 -8.44 16.04
C LEU A 196 12.78 -7.69 16.32
N THR A 197 13.63 -8.30 17.13
CA THR A 197 14.99 -7.80 17.47
C THR A 197 16.08 -8.72 16.95
N GLU A 198 15.73 -9.99 16.70
CA GLU A 198 16.64 -11.02 16.24
C GLU A 198 16.17 -11.59 14.89
N ARG A 199 17.13 -12.05 14.10
CA ARG A 199 16.86 -12.66 12.81
C ARG A 199 16.21 -14.03 13.00
N LEU A 200 15.11 -14.26 12.28
CA LEU A 200 14.50 -15.58 12.16
C LEU A 200 15.39 -16.48 11.30
N GLY A 201 15.58 -17.73 11.69
CA GLY A 201 16.28 -18.72 10.86
C GLY A 201 15.43 -19.07 9.63
N ARG A 202 14.24 -19.62 9.89
CA ARG A 202 13.30 -20.09 8.85
C ARG A 202 11.97 -19.36 9.00
N LEU A 203 11.56 -18.66 7.94
CA LEU A 203 10.30 -17.94 7.89
C LEU A 203 9.40 -18.50 6.78
N VAL A 204 8.18 -18.89 7.13
CA VAL A 204 7.14 -19.15 6.13
C VAL A 204 6.19 -17.96 6.03
N VAL A 205 6.03 -17.42 4.81
CA VAL A 205 5.08 -16.34 4.51
C VAL A 205 3.88 -16.94 3.82
N VAL A 206 2.69 -16.80 4.39
CA VAL A 206 1.43 -17.29 3.81
C VAL A 206 0.67 -16.11 3.19
N GLY A 207 0.63 -16.09 1.86
CA GLY A 207 -0.02 -15.07 1.05
C GLY A 207 0.95 -14.28 0.17
N GLY A 208 0.87 -14.49 -1.14
CA GLY A 208 1.66 -13.81 -2.19
C GLY A 208 1.08 -12.47 -2.64
N GLY A 209 0.47 -11.72 -1.73
CA GLY A 209 0.07 -10.33 -1.94
C GLY A 209 1.25 -9.35 -1.79
N PRO A 210 1.03 -8.02 -1.97
CA PRO A 210 2.11 -7.02 -1.89
C PRO A 210 2.96 -7.14 -0.62
N LEU A 211 2.33 -7.16 0.55
CA LEU A 211 3.03 -7.26 1.83
C LEU A 211 3.84 -8.56 1.95
N GLY A 212 3.23 -9.70 1.54
CA GLY A 212 3.90 -10.99 1.59
C GLY A 212 5.13 -11.05 0.69
N CYS A 213 5.05 -10.53 -0.54
CA CYS A 213 6.19 -10.46 -1.46
C CYS A 213 7.29 -9.53 -0.94
N GLU A 214 6.92 -8.34 -0.45
CA GLU A 214 7.85 -7.36 0.10
C GLU A 214 8.62 -7.92 1.31
N LEU A 215 7.92 -8.50 2.27
CA LEU A 215 8.56 -9.03 3.48
C LEU A 215 9.34 -10.33 3.19
N ALA A 216 8.83 -11.20 2.31
CA ALA A 216 9.58 -12.39 1.89
C ALA A 216 10.93 -12.02 1.28
N GLN A 217 10.96 -11.02 0.37
CA GLN A 217 12.20 -10.54 -0.22
C GLN A 217 13.12 -9.90 0.83
N ALA A 218 12.56 -9.03 1.69
CA ALA A 218 13.34 -8.34 2.70
C ALA A 218 14.00 -9.31 3.68
N PHE A 219 13.26 -10.24 4.27
CA PHE A 219 13.79 -11.21 5.23
C PHE A 219 14.80 -12.17 4.59
N CYS A 220 14.55 -12.60 3.34
CA CYS A 220 15.49 -13.44 2.62
C CYS A 220 16.84 -12.73 2.40
N ARG A 221 16.82 -11.50 1.90
CA ARG A 221 18.01 -10.66 1.73
C ARG A 221 18.71 -10.36 3.06
N LEU A 222 17.97 -10.29 4.15
CA LEU A 222 18.51 -10.10 5.51
C LEU A 222 18.97 -11.40 6.19
N GLY A 223 18.97 -12.52 5.45
CA GLY A 223 19.63 -13.77 5.84
C GLY A 223 18.71 -14.83 6.44
N SER A 224 17.38 -14.70 6.35
CA SER A 224 16.43 -15.77 6.72
C SER A 224 16.23 -16.74 5.56
N GLU A 225 16.03 -18.02 5.85
CA GLU A 225 15.49 -18.97 4.87
C GLU A 225 13.99 -18.74 4.72
N VAL A 226 13.54 -18.27 3.55
CA VAL A 226 12.14 -17.89 3.35
C VAL A 226 11.42 -18.82 2.38
N THR A 227 10.24 -19.29 2.79
CA THR A 227 9.28 -19.96 1.90
C THR A 227 8.03 -19.10 1.78
N LEU A 228 7.69 -18.68 0.56
CA LEU A 228 6.48 -17.92 0.25
C LEU A 228 5.41 -18.85 -0.34
N VAL A 229 4.29 -19.00 0.36
CA VAL A 229 3.19 -19.90 0.01
C VAL A 229 2.02 -19.09 -0.55
N GLN A 230 1.57 -19.45 -1.75
CA GLN A 230 0.44 -18.84 -2.43
C GLN A 230 -0.50 -19.89 -3.01
N GLN A 231 -1.79 -19.80 -2.68
CA GLN A 231 -2.78 -20.77 -3.19
C GLN A 231 -3.14 -20.58 -4.68
N SER A 232 -2.89 -19.39 -5.23
CA SER A 232 -3.16 -19.07 -6.64
C SER A 232 -1.96 -19.44 -7.53
N PRO A 233 -2.16 -19.56 -8.87
CA PRO A 233 -1.10 -19.92 -9.81
C PRO A 233 -0.04 -18.80 -10.04
N GLN A 234 -0.25 -17.60 -9.49
CA GLN A 234 0.73 -16.51 -9.56
C GLN A 234 0.73 -15.71 -8.26
N LEU A 235 1.85 -15.04 -7.98
CA LEU A 235 1.94 -13.97 -6.99
C LEU A 235 1.16 -12.75 -7.50
N LEU A 236 0.78 -11.84 -6.59
CA LEU A 236 0.13 -10.58 -6.96
C LEU A 236 -1.03 -10.78 -7.98
N ILE A 237 -2.02 -11.57 -7.63
CA ILE A 237 -3.11 -12.04 -8.53
C ILE A 237 -3.87 -10.94 -9.28
N ARG A 238 -3.72 -9.67 -8.89
CA ARG A 238 -4.35 -8.52 -9.54
C ARG A 238 -3.45 -7.87 -10.58
N GLU A 239 -2.15 -8.18 -10.55
CA GLU A 239 -1.17 -7.60 -11.45
C GLU A 239 -1.11 -8.32 -12.79
N ASP A 240 -0.46 -7.67 -13.74
CA ASP A 240 -0.14 -8.23 -15.03
C ASP A 240 0.65 -9.55 -14.88
N PRO A 241 0.29 -10.62 -15.58
CA PRO A 241 0.98 -11.92 -15.46
C PRO A 241 2.48 -11.84 -15.76
N ASP A 242 2.89 -11.01 -16.73
CA ASP A 242 4.31 -10.83 -17.05
C ASP A 242 5.04 -10.15 -15.89
N ALA A 243 4.41 -9.15 -15.25
CA ALA A 243 4.96 -8.49 -14.07
C ALA A 243 5.11 -9.47 -12.90
N ALA A 244 4.08 -10.27 -12.64
CA ALA A 244 4.09 -11.28 -11.58
C ALA A 244 5.17 -12.35 -11.81
N ARG A 245 5.40 -12.76 -13.07
CA ARG A 245 6.46 -13.72 -13.44
C ARG A 245 7.85 -13.12 -13.16
N ILE A 246 8.12 -11.90 -13.63
CA ILE A 246 9.41 -11.22 -13.39
C ILE A 246 9.70 -11.14 -11.89
N LEU A 247 8.69 -10.77 -11.07
CA LEU A 247 8.87 -10.74 -9.62
C LEU A 247 9.14 -12.13 -9.05
N THR A 248 8.42 -13.15 -9.51
CA THR A 248 8.62 -14.53 -9.03
C THR A 248 10.07 -14.98 -9.30
N ASP A 249 10.56 -14.73 -10.51
CA ASP A 249 11.93 -15.04 -10.90
C ASP A 249 12.97 -14.27 -10.05
N ALA A 250 12.69 -12.99 -9.76
CA ALA A 250 13.55 -12.16 -8.91
C ALA A 250 13.60 -12.67 -7.46
N LEU A 251 12.45 -13.03 -6.88
CA LEU A 251 12.37 -13.60 -5.53
C LEU A 251 13.13 -14.93 -5.43
N GLN A 252 13.02 -15.79 -6.45
CA GLN A 252 13.73 -17.06 -6.49
C GLN A 252 15.26 -16.84 -6.64
N ARG A 253 15.70 -15.87 -7.42
CA ARG A 253 17.13 -15.49 -7.51
C ARG A 253 17.68 -14.96 -6.17
N ASP A 254 16.85 -14.25 -5.40
CA ASP A 254 17.20 -13.82 -4.03
C ASP A 254 17.26 -14.99 -3.03
N GLY A 255 16.75 -16.19 -3.38
CA GLY A 255 16.76 -17.39 -2.56
C GLY A 255 15.42 -17.73 -1.91
N VAL A 256 14.32 -16.99 -2.21
CA VAL A 256 12.98 -17.31 -1.70
C VAL A 256 12.45 -18.57 -2.37
N ARG A 257 12.02 -19.56 -1.58
CA ARG A 257 11.31 -20.74 -2.08
C ARG A 257 9.84 -20.39 -2.33
N VAL A 258 9.47 -20.14 -3.59
CA VAL A 258 8.10 -19.78 -3.96
C VAL A 258 7.29 -21.04 -4.25
N LYS A 259 6.17 -21.22 -3.53
CA LYS A 259 5.20 -22.31 -3.70
C LYS A 259 3.88 -21.73 -4.17
N LEU A 260 3.59 -21.86 -5.46
CA LEU A 260 2.31 -21.51 -6.08
C LEU A 260 1.38 -22.71 -6.08
N ASN A 261 0.06 -22.47 -6.22
CA ASN A 261 -0.98 -23.50 -6.13
C ASN A 261 -0.88 -24.35 -4.86
N ALA A 262 -0.40 -23.75 -3.76
CA ALA A 262 -0.17 -24.38 -2.48
C ALA A 262 -1.09 -23.76 -1.43
N ARG A 263 -1.96 -24.57 -0.83
CA ARG A 263 -2.94 -24.14 0.16
C ARG A 263 -2.51 -24.59 1.56
N ALA A 264 -2.32 -23.64 2.47
CA ALA A 264 -2.10 -23.92 3.88
C ALA A 264 -3.35 -24.52 4.53
N LYS A 265 -3.23 -25.70 5.15
CA LYS A 265 -4.34 -26.47 5.73
C LYS A 265 -4.27 -26.54 7.24
N LYS A 266 -3.07 -26.77 7.77
CA LYS A 266 -2.86 -27.06 9.20
C LYS A 266 -1.47 -26.62 9.62
N VAL A 267 -1.34 -26.23 10.87
CA VAL A 267 -0.07 -26.08 11.58
C VAL A 267 -0.02 -27.06 12.73
N SER A 268 1.08 -27.76 12.86
CA SER A 268 1.41 -28.55 14.05
C SER A 268 2.74 -28.07 14.64
N VAL A 269 2.96 -28.31 15.91
CA VAL A 269 4.21 -27.99 16.58
C VAL A 269 4.85 -29.30 17.05
N SER A 270 6.11 -29.54 16.67
CA SER A 270 6.91 -30.66 17.11
C SER A 270 8.31 -30.19 17.47
N ASP A 271 8.79 -30.55 18.66
CA ASP A 271 10.12 -30.18 19.16
C ASP A 271 10.44 -28.68 19.09
N GLY A 272 9.40 -27.84 19.24
CA GLY A 272 9.53 -26.37 19.16
C GLY A 272 9.48 -25.80 17.75
N GLU A 273 9.43 -26.63 16.71
CA GLU A 273 9.30 -26.21 15.31
C GLU A 273 7.83 -26.14 14.88
N LYS A 274 7.48 -25.13 14.11
CA LYS A 274 6.17 -25.01 13.45
C LYS A 274 6.21 -25.76 12.12
N LEU A 275 5.32 -26.71 11.94
CA LEU A 275 5.18 -27.51 10.72
C LEU A 275 3.93 -27.08 9.97
N LEU A 276 4.09 -26.38 8.85
CA LEU A 276 2.98 -25.96 8.00
C LEU A 276 2.69 -27.04 6.97
N HIS A 277 1.49 -27.64 7.05
CA HIS A 277 0.99 -28.63 6.12
C HIS A 277 0.29 -27.94 4.95
N LEU A 278 0.75 -28.23 3.74
CA LEU A 278 0.28 -27.67 2.48
C LEU A 278 -0.42 -28.73 1.65
N GLU A 279 -1.57 -28.38 1.09
CA GLU A 279 -2.18 -29.11 -0.01
C GLU A 279 -1.60 -28.56 -1.33
N VAL A 280 -0.95 -29.40 -2.11
CA VAL A 280 -0.33 -29.08 -3.40
C VAL A 280 -0.81 -30.02 -4.50
N ALA A 281 -0.56 -29.66 -5.77
CA ALA A 281 -0.86 -30.57 -6.88
C ALA A 281 -0.06 -31.88 -6.70
N GLY A 282 -0.77 -32.98 -6.43
CA GLY A 282 -0.16 -34.30 -6.24
C GLY A 282 -0.08 -34.79 -4.81
N GLY A 283 -0.62 -34.07 -3.81
CA GLY A 283 -0.69 -34.57 -2.44
C GLY A 283 -0.46 -33.48 -1.37
N GLU A 284 0.18 -33.88 -0.29
CA GLU A 284 0.51 -33.01 0.83
C GLU A 284 2.03 -32.78 0.91
N GLU A 285 2.41 -31.58 1.33
CA GLU A 285 3.79 -31.22 1.63
C GLU A 285 3.86 -30.56 3.01
N VAL A 286 4.96 -30.78 3.74
CA VAL A 286 5.18 -30.14 5.04
C VAL A 286 6.39 -29.22 4.97
N VAL A 287 6.23 -27.99 5.43
CA VAL A 287 7.29 -26.97 5.50
C VAL A 287 7.54 -26.63 6.97
N ALA A 288 8.77 -26.87 7.43
CA ALA A 288 9.20 -26.48 8.78
C ALA A 288 9.58 -25.00 8.83
N ALA A 289 9.22 -24.33 9.91
CA ALA A 289 9.50 -22.92 10.15
C ALA A 289 9.71 -22.63 11.64
N ASP A 290 10.51 -21.61 11.92
CA ASP A 290 10.61 -21.02 13.25
C ASP A 290 9.42 -20.08 13.48
N GLU A 291 9.03 -19.32 12.41
CA GLU A 291 7.87 -18.44 12.45
C GLU A 291 7.06 -18.49 11.15
N ILE A 292 5.74 -18.20 11.29
CA ILE A 292 4.80 -18.09 10.19
C ILE A 292 4.30 -16.65 10.15
N LEU A 293 4.45 -15.96 9.01
CA LEU A 293 3.92 -14.62 8.77
C LEU A 293 2.68 -14.69 7.87
N LEU A 294 1.57 -14.11 8.34
CA LEU A 294 0.36 -14.00 7.53
C LEU A 294 0.32 -12.69 6.72
N GLY A 295 0.34 -12.84 5.40
CA GLY A 295 0.17 -11.76 4.43
C GLY A 295 -1.18 -11.79 3.68
N ALA A 296 -2.22 -12.40 4.25
CA ALA A 296 -3.42 -12.85 3.53
C ALA A 296 -4.69 -12.02 3.82
N GLY A 297 -4.64 -10.72 3.55
CA GLY A 297 -5.84 -9.88 3.54
C GLY A 297 -6.08 -9.07 4.81
N ARG A 298 -7.10 -8.20 4.75
CA ARG A 298 -7.45 -7.25 5.80
C ARG A 298 -8.95 -7.20 6.03
N ALA A 299 -9.39 -7.22 7.28
CA ALA A 299 -10.77 -7.04 7.71
C ALA A 299 -11.02 -5.60 8.20
N PRO A 300 -12.13 -4.96 7.84
CA PRO A 300 -12.46 -3.62 8.30
C PRO A 300 -12.78 -3.62 9.81
N ASN A 301 -12.42 -2.53 10.51
CA ASN A 301 -12.65 -2.37 11.94
C ASN A 301 -14.04 -1.78 12.21
N VAL A 302 -15.08 -2.59 12.08
CA VAL A 302 -16.49 -2.18 12.24
C VAL A 302 -17.03 -2.46 13.63
N GLU A 303 -16.39 -3.33 14.40
CA GLU A 303 -16.84 -3.76 15.72
C GLU A 303 -16.65 -2.67 16.77
N GLY A 304 -17.54 -2.64 17.80
CA GLY A 304 -17.48 -1.71 18.93
C GLY A 304 -17.95 -0.29 18.64
N LEU A 305 -18.25 0.05 17.38
CA LEU A 305 -18.66 1.40 16.97
C LEU A 305 -20.16 1.68 17.20
N ASN A 306 -20.97 0.65 17.48
CA ASN A 306 -22.43 0.73 17.65
C ASN A 306 -23.13 1.33 16.41
N LEU A 307 -22.75 0.86 15.22
CA LEU A 307 -23.20 1.37 13.91
C LEU A 307 -24.70 1.21 13.70
N GLU A 308 -25.29 0.15 14.26
CA GLU A 308 -26.71 -0.17 14.18
C GLU A 308 -27.56 0.92 14.85
N ALA A 309 -27.12 1.44 16.01
CA ALA A 309 -27.83 2.47 16.76
C ALA A 309 -28.01 3.78 15.98
N VAL A 310 -27.14 4.01 14.99
CA VAL A 310 -27.20 5.21 14.14
C VAL A 310 -27.62 4.90 12.70
N GLY A 311 -28.08 3.67 12.42
CA GLY A 311 -28.60 3.27 11.11
C GLY A 311 -27.52 3.21 10.01
N VAL A 312 -26.26 2.98 10.37
CA VAL A 312 -25.16 2.79 9.43
C VAL A 312 -25.05 1.32 9.05
N GLN A 313 -25.28 1.00 7.78
CA GLN A 313 -25.11 -0.35 7.26
C GLN A 313 -23.63 -0.68 7.04
N TYR A 314 -23.27 -1.91 7.35
CA TYR A 314 -21.91 -2.43 7.15
C TYR A 314 -21.93 -3.94 6.90
N ASP A 315 -20.80 -4.44 6.43
CA ASP A 315 -20.48 -5.86 6.28
C ASP A 315 -19.14 -6.13 6.97
N THR A 316 -19.03 -7.22 7.72
CA THR A 316 -17.82 -7.54 8.49
C THR A 316 -16.58 -7.84 7.63
N ARG A 317 -16.76 -8.12 6.33
CA ARG A 317 -15.68 -8.39 5.37
C ARG A 317 -15.43 -7.22 4.42
N LYS A 318 -16.49 -6.49 4.04
CA LYS A 318 -16.43 -5.38 3.07
C LYS A 318 -16.33 -4.00 3.72
N GLY A 319 -16.77 -3.88 4.98
CA GLY A 319 -16.76 -2.64 5.74
C GLY A 319 -18.05 -1.85 5.67
N VAL A 320 -17.95 -0.57 6.02
CA VAL A 320 -19.06 0.36 6.03
C VAL A 320 -19.57 0.61 4.61
N VAL A 321 -20.89 0.50 4.42
CA VAL A 321 -21.52 0.75 3.13
C VAL A 321 -21.57 2.25 2.86
N VAL A 322 -20.96 2.69 1.78
CA VAL A 322 -20.95 4.08 1.32
C VAL A 322 -21.39 4.21 -0.13
N ASN A 323 -21.96 5.37 -0.45
CA ASN A 323 -22.20 5.74 -1.85
C ASN A 323 -20.94 6.37 -2.49
N ASP A 324 -21.04 6.79 -3.75
CA ASP A 324 -19.92 7.39 -4.51
C ASP A 324 -19.43 8.75 -3.94
N TYR A 325 -20.20 9.34 -3.02
CA TYR A 325 -19.85 10.57 -2.30
C TYR A 325 -19.24 10.31 -0.92
N LEU A 326 -18.97 9.04 -0.58
CA LEU A 326 -18.51 8.57 0.73
C LEU A 326 -19.50 8.82 1.88
N GLU A 327 -20.78 9.05 1.56
CA GLU A 327 -21.85 9.08 2.56
C GLU A 327 -22.28 7.65 2.90
N THR A 328 -22.49 7.37 4.18
CA THR A 328 -23.10 6.12 4.65
C THR A 328 -24.61 6.13 4.41
N THR A 329 -25.31 5.09 4.87
CA THR A 329 -26.78 5.07 4.91
C THR A 329 -27.37 6.14 5.83
N ASN A 330 -26.60 6.63 6.82
CA ASN A 330 -26.93 7.81 7.61
C ASN A 330 -26.28 9.06 6.97
N LYS A 331 -27.07 10.00 6.48
CA LYS A 331 -26.64 11.22 5.79
C LYS A 331 -25.76 12.18 6.62
N ARG A 332 -25.66 11.97 7.93
CA ARG A 332 -24.78 12.74 8.82
C ARG A 332 -23.40 12.11 8.98
N ILE A 333 -23.26 10.84 8.56
CA ILE A 333 -22.07 10.03 8.79
C ILE A 333 -21.44 9.63 7.46
N TYR A 334 -20.16 9.90 7.35
CA TYR A 334 -19.30 9.54 6.21
C TYR A 334 -18.34 8.42 6.62
N ALA A 335 -17.69 7.79 5.64
CA ALA A 335 -16.57 6.90 5.92
C ALA A 335 -15.49 7.06 4.84
N ALA A 336 -14.22 6.89 5.23
CA ALA A 336 -13.08 6.96 4.31
C ALA A 336 -11.94 6.03 4.74
N GLY A 337 -11.16 5.57 3.78
CA GLY A 337 -10.02 4.67 3.98
C GLY A 337 -10.42 3.20 4.02
N ASP A 338 -9.58 2.38 4.64
CA ASP A 338 -9.67 0.90 4.60
C ASP A 338 -10.98 0.34 5.16
N ILE A 339 -11.68 1.14 5.97
CA ILE A 339 -12.98 0.78 6.56
C ILE A 339 -14.10 0.59 5.52
N CYS A 340 -14.01 1.23 4.36
CA CYS A 340 -15.09 1.23 3.37
C CYS A 340 -14.62 1.09 1.91
N MET A 341 -13.30 1.11 1.66
CA MET A 341 -12.76 1.19 0.30
C MET A 341 -12.17 -0.15 -0.16
N ALA A 342 -12.32 -0.42 -1.47
CA ALA A 342 -11.71 -1.60 -2.11
C ALA A 342 -10.18 -1.47 -2.25
N TYR A 343 -9.68 -0.25 -2.48
CA TYR A 343 -8.26 0.08 -2.59
C TYR A 343 -7.75 0.57 -1.23
N LYS A 344 -7.05 -0.32 -0.53
CA LYS A 344 -6.56 -0.09 0.84
C LYS A 344 -5.13 0.46 0.81
N PHE A 345 -4.98 1.70 0.31
CA PHE A 345 -3.70 2.40 0.20
C PHE A 345 -3.73 3.74 0.94
N THR A 346 -2.60 4.14 1.49
CA THR A 346 -2.44 5.41 2.22
C THR A 346 -2.84 6.62 1.35
N HIS A 347 -2.35 6.70 0.12
CA HIS A 347 -2.68 7.79 -0.80
C HIS A 347 -4.16 7.79 -1.25
N THR A 348 -4.80 6.63 -1.30
CA THR A 348 -6.24 6.53 -1.57
C THR A 348 -7.06 7.01 -0.37
N ALA A 349 -6.61 6.70 0.84
CA ALA A 349 -7.21 7.18 2.08
C ALA A 349 -7.10 8.72 2.21
N ASP A 350 -5.94 9.31 1.85
CA ASP A 350 -5.75 10.77 1.76
C ASP A 350 -6.71 11.41 0.76
N ALA A 351 -6.79 10.88 -0.45
CA ALA A 351 -7.68 11.40 -1.49
C ALA A 351 -9.17 11.32 -1.08
N ALA A 352 -9.58 10.20 -0.44
CA ALA A 352 -10.93 10.03 0.08
C ALA A 352 -11.24 11.02 1.21
N ALA A 353 -10.30 11.28 2.11
CA ALA A 353 -10.43 12.27 3.17
C ALA A 353 -10.73 13.67 2.60
N ARG A 354 -10.03 14.08 1.54
CA ARG A 354 -10.27 15.36 0.83
C ARG A 354 -11.65 15.42 0.20
N ILE A 355 -12.17 14.30 -0.32
CA ILE A 355 -13.54 14.20 -0.81
C ILE A 355 -14.53 14.39 0.35
N VAL A 356 -14.31 13.71 1.48
CA VAL A 356 -15.17 13.80 2.65
C VAL A 356 -15.23 15.23 3.20
N ILE A 357 -14.08 15.92 3.32
CA ILE A 357 -14.06 17.32 3.79
C ILE A 357 -15.00 18.19 2.95
N GLN A 358 -14.89 18.13 1.62
CA GLN A 358 -15.72 18.92 0.71
C GLN A 358 -17.19 18.54 0.79
N ASN A 359 -17.50 17.24 0.82
CA ASN A 359 -18.87 16.76 0.80
C ASN A 359 -19.58 16.97 2.14
N ALA A 360 -18.89 16.75 3.27
CA ALA A 360 -19.47 16.85 4.61
C ALA A 360 -19.66 18.30 5.08
N LEU A 361 -18.72 19.19 4.76
CA LEU A 361 -18.69 20.55 5.31
C LEU A 361 -19.17 21.63 4.34
N PHE A 362 -18.99 21.45 3.03
CA PHE A 362 -19.19 22.50 2.03
C PHE A 362 -20.22 22.15 0.94
N LEU A 363 -21.09 21.16 1.17
CA LEU A 363 -22.10 20.70 0.23
C LEU A 363 -21.50 20.26 -1.13
N GLY A 364 -20.25 19.82 -1.13
CA GLY A 364 -19.55 19.30 -2.29
C GLY A 364 -20.22 18.03 -2.83
N ARG A 365 -19.89 17.70 -4.09
CA ARG A 365 -20.38 16.48 -4.77
C ARG A 365 -19.21 15.78 -5.48
N LYS A 366 -18.07 15.73 -4.82
CA LYS A 366 -16.90 14.99 -5.32
C LYS A 366 -17.16 13.49 -5.21
N LYS A 367 -16.78 12.77 -6.26
CA LYS A 367 -17.02 11.32 -6.39
C LYS A 367 -15.75 10.53 -6.19
N LEU A 368 -15.85 9.41 -5.47
CA LEU A 368 -14.79 8.43 -5.32
C LEU A 368 -14.40 7.80 -6.67
N SER A 369 -15.39 7.51 -7.51
CA SER A 369 -15.22 6.93 -8.85
C SER A 369 -14.46 7.83 -9.84
N ALA A 370 -14.30 9.11 -9.52
CA ALA A 370 -13.52 10.05 -10.34
C ALA A 370 -12.01 9.99 -10.07
N LEU A 371 -11.58 9.26 -9.05
CA LEU A 371 -10.17 9.12 -8.73
C LEU A 371 -9.46 8.19 -9.71
N THR A 372 -8.32 8.63 -10.20
CA THR A 372 -7.34 7.78 -10.88
C THR A 372 -6.36 7.30 -9.82
N ILE A 373 -6.44 6.02 -9.47
CA ILE A 373 -5.70 5.46 -8.34
C ILE A 373 -4.51 4.63 -8.87
N PRO A 374 -3.27 5.09 -8.71
CA PRO A 374 -2.09 4.25 -8.92
C PRO A 374 -1.81 3.40 -7.68
N TRP A 375 -1.02 2.33 -7.83
CA TRP A 375 -0.43 1.60 -6.72
C TRP A 375 0.93 1.04 -7.10
N CYS A 376 1.71 0.68 -6.07
CA CYS A 376 3.02 0.09 -6.24
C CYS A 376 3.25 -1.00 -5.18
N THR A 377 3.83 -2.12 -5.61
CA THR A 377 4.46 -3.12 -4.75
C THR A 377 5.96 -2.85 -4.77
N TYR A 378 6.54 -2.61 -3.60
CA TYR A 378 7.91 -2.08 -3.45
C TYR A 378 8.97 -3.17 -3.31
N THR A 379 8.77 -4.27 -4.00
CA THR A 379 9.79 -5.31 -4.20
C THR A 379 10.95 -4.79 -5.07
N ASP A 380 11.90 -5.62 -5.38
CA ASP A 380 12.99 -5.31 -6.30
C ASP A 380 13.04 -6.40 -7.39
N PRO A 381 12.57 -6.11 -8.64
CA PRO A 381 12.05 -4.83 -9.11
C PRO A 381 10.70 -4.45 -8.47
N GLU A 382 10.38 -3.14 -8.50
CA GLU A 382 9.06 -2.63 -8.11
C GLU A 382 8.04 -2.92 -9.23
N ILE A 383 6.77 -3.13 -8.83
CA ILE A 383 5.66 -3.25 -9.77
C ILE A 383 4.66 -2.15 -9.47
N ALA A 384 4.50 -1.22 -10.40
CA ALA A 384 3.52 -0.14 -10.30
C ALA A 384 2.46 -0.24 -11.38
N HIS A 385 1.23 0.13 -11.03
CA HIS A 385 0.09 0.09 -11.93
C HIS A 385 -0.83 1.29 -11.75
N VAL A 386 -1.52 1.70 -12.83
CA VAL A 386 -2.61 2.68 -12.80
C VAL A 386 -3.67 2.32 -13.85
N GLY A 387 -4.93 2.47 -13.50
CA GLY A 387 -6.06 2.28 -14.42
C GLY A 387 -6.45 0.83 -14.66
N LEU A 388 -6.73 0.45 -15.90
CA LEU A 388 -7.16 -0.90 -16.29
C LEU A 388 -5.97 -1.78 -16.66
N GLY A 389 -5.99 -3.03 -16.21
CA GLY A 389 -5.17 -4.10 -16.77
C GLY A 389 -5.87 -4.73 -17.99
N GLU A 390 -5.14 -5.51 -18.80
CA GLU A 390 -5.66 -6.19 -20.00
C GLU A 390 -6.88 -7.06 -19.68
N ARG A 391 -6.80 -7.86 -18.61
CA ARG A 391 -7.90 -8.71 -18.13
C ARG A 391 -9.14 -7.89 -17.79
N GLN A 392 -8.98 -6.79 -17.05
CA GLN A 392 -10.10 -5.92 -16.67
C GLN A 392 -10.71 -5.20 -17.87
N ALA A 393 -9.91 -4.81 -18.86
CA ALA A 393 -10.39 -4.23 -20.10
C ALA A 393 -11.24 -5.23 -20.87
N ALA A 394 -10.77 -6.49 -20.97
CA ALA A 394 -11.53 -7.56 -21.61
C ALA A 394 -12.85 -7.88 -20.88
N GLU A 395 -12.85 -8.00 -19.55
CA GLU A 395 -14.05 -8.21 -18.73
C GLU A 395 -15.09 -7.10 -18.90
N LYS A 396 -14.63 -5.85 -19.11
CA LYS A 396 -15.50 -4.67 -19.35
C LYS A 396 -15.86 -4.47 -20.80
N GLY A 397 -15.39 -5.32 -21.72
CA GLY A 397 -15.62 -5.17 -23.15
C GLY A 397 -15.01 -3.89 -23.76
N ILE A 398 -13.95 -3.36 -23.15
CA ILE A 398 -13.24 -2.17 -23.62
C ILE A 398 -12.14 -2.60 -24.59
N PRO A 399 -12.25 -2.30 -25.90
CA PRO A 399 -11.19 -2.64 -26.84
C PRO A 399 -9.97 -1.73 -26.60
N ILE A 400 -8.79 -2.37 -26.49
CA ILE A 400 -7.53 -1.68 -26.24
C ILE A 400 -6.49 -2.03 -27.28
N ASP A 401 -5.48 -1.16 -27.41
CA ASP A 401 -4.20 -1.42 -28.03
C ASP A 401 -3.10 -1.29 -26.95
N THR A 402 -2.13 -2.19 -26.97
CA THR A 402 -1.06 -2.28 -25.94
C THR A 402 0.28 -1.90 -26.54
N PHE A 403 1.04 -1.06 -25.84
CA PHE A 403 2.39 -0.63 -26.22
C PHE A 403 3.34 -0.97 -25.09
N THR A 404 4.29 -1.86 -25.36
CA THR A 404 5.26 -2.34 -24.37
C THR A 404 6.67 -1.96 -24.79
N THR A 405 7.42 -1.38 -23.85
CA THR A 405 8.85 -1.11 -23.97
C THR A 405 9.60 -1.96 -22.94
N PRO A 406 10.34 -3.00 -23.33
CA PRO A 406 11.24 -3.70 -22.44
C PRO A 406 12.35 -2.78 -21.91
N LEU A 407 12.73 -2.88 -20.64
CA LEU A 407 13.83 -2.08 -20.09
C LEU A 407 15.19 -2.42 -20.71
N ALA A 408 15.36 -3.62 -21.23
CA ALA A 408 16.53 -4.01 -22.04
C ALA A 408 16.74 -3.17 -23.32
N GLN A 409 15.78 -2.30 -23.67
CA GLN A 409 15.88 -1.32 -24.75
C GLN A 409 16.08 0.12 -24.25
N VAL A 410 16.35 0.30 -22.96
CA VAL A 410 16.50 1.61 -22.32
C VAL A 410 17.92 1.76 -21.80
N ASP A 411 18.66 2.69 -22.38
CA ASP A 411 20.11 2.85 -22.14
C ASP A 411 20.45 3.02 -20.66
N ARG A 412 19.63 3.76 -19.92
CA ARG A 412 19.86 3.95 -18.49
C ARG A 412 19.62 2.66 -17.68
N ALA A 413 18.62 1.88 -18.02
CA ALA A 413 18.36 0.61 -17.34
C ALA A 413 19.52 -0.38 -17.59
N ILE A 414 20.05 -0.42 -18.82
CA ILE A 414 21.23 -1.22 -19.18
C ILE A 414 22.47 -0.74 -18.41
N ALA A 415 22.70 0.58 -18.36
CA ALA A 415 23.84 1.16 -17.67
C ALA A 415 23.81 0.92 -16.14
N ASP A 416 22.61 0.91 -15.55
CA ASP A 416 22.41 0.62 -14.14
C ASP A 416 22.42 -0.88 -13.82
N GLY A 417 22.39 -1.77 -14.86
CA GLY A 417 22.23 -3.21 -14.68
C GLY A 417 20.83 -3.63 -14.18
N ASP A 418 19.83 -2.76 -14.36
CA ASP A 418 18.44 -2.91 -13.94
C ASP A 418 17.52 -3.02 -15.17
N ASP A 419 17.95 -3.78 -16.19
CA ASP A 419 17.29 -3.89 -17.50
C ASP A 419 16.20 -4.97 -17.55
N GLU A 420 15.95 -5.67 -16.46
CA GLU A 420 14.83 -6.58 -16.32
C GLU A 420 13.55 -5.81 -15.99
N GLY A 421 12.54 -5.98 -16.84
CA GLY A 421 11.25 -5.32 -16.65
C GLY A 421 10.73 -4.66 -17.92
N PHE A 422 9.68 -3.86 -17.76
CA PHE A 422 9.03 -3.19 -18.89
C PHE A 422 8.18 -2.00 -18.45
N VAL A 423 7.86 -1.13 -19.42
CA VAL A 423 6.72 -0.20 -19.37
C VAL A 423 5.68 -0.67 -20.37
N LYS A 424 4.48 -0.98 -19.90
CA LYS A 424 3.31 -1.40 -20.69
C LYS A 424 2.22 -0.35 -20.53
N VAL A 425 1.80 0.28 -21.63
CA VAL A 425 0.74 1.29 -21.65
C VAL A 425 -0.42 0.80 -22.51
N LEU A 426 -1.63 0.88 -21.98
CA LEU A 426 -2.86 0.50 -22.65
C LEU A 426 -3.62 1.75 -23.05
N VAL A 427 -4.03 1.82 -24.33
CA VAL A 427 -4.88 2.89 -24.85
C VAL A 427 -6.18 2.32 -25.39
N LYS A 428 -7.22 3.14 -25.38
CA LYS A 428 -8.48 2.78 -26.04
C LYS A 428 -8.24 2.63 -27.54
N ARG A 429 -8.64 1.50 -28.12
CA ARG A 429 -8.44 1.20 -29.54
C ARG A 429 -8.94 2.32 -30.44
N GLY A 430 -8.11 2.70 -31.41
CA GLY A 430 -8.41 3.82 -32.35
C GLY A 430 -8.23 5.21 -31.74
N SER A 431 -7.69 5.32 -30.51
CA SER A 431 -7.45 6.57 -29.80
C SER A 431 -6.08 6.54 -29.14
N ASP A 432 -5.57 7.69 -28.70
CA ASP A 432 -4.37 7.82 -27.88
C ASP A 432 -4.69 7.94 -26.37
N THR A 433 -5.97 7.78 -26.00
CA THR A 433 -6.43 7.90 -24.62
C THR A 433 -5.90 6.75 -23.78
N ILE A 434 -5.06 7.05 -22.81
CA ILE A 434 -4.50 6.08 -21.87
C ILE A 434 -5.61 5.58 -20.94
N VAL A 435 -5.78 4.27 -20.85
CA VAL A 435 -6.76 3.62 -19.97
C VAL A 435 -6.10 2.85 -18.84
N GLY A 436 -4.81 2.57 -18.94
CA GLY A 436 -4.04 1.95 -17.89
C GLY A 436 -2.57 1.79 -18.25
N ALA A 437 -1.74 1.52 -17.25
CA ALA A 437 -0.33 1.20 -17.43
C ALA A 437 0.19 0.32 -16.31
N THR A 438 1.15 -0.55 -16.66
CA THR A 438 1.94 -1.35 -15.73
C THR A 438 3.42 -1.09 -15.97
N ILE A 439 4.17 -0.82 -14.91
CA ILE A 439 5.61 -0.60 -14.96
C ILE A 439 6.27 -1.61 -14.01
N VAL A 440 7.26 -2.33 -14.53
CA VAL A 440 8.15 -3.18 -13.74
C VAL A 440 9.55 -2.62 -13.90
N ALA A 441 10.08 -2.02 -12.85
CA ALA A 441 11.38 -1.35 -12.85
C ALA A 441 11.87 -1.11 -11.42
N ARG A 442 13.14 -0.78 -11.23
CA ARG A 442 13.68 -0.43 -9.90
C ARG A 442 13.03 0.81 -9.27
N HIS A 443 12.49 1.72 -10.07
CA HIS A 443 11.82 2.96 -9.67
C HIS A 443 10.41 3.09 -10.26
N ALA A 444 9.69 1.96 -10.39
CA ALA A 444 8.37 1.95 -10.99
C ALA A 444 7.36 2.83 -10.24
N GLY A 445 7.47 2.89 -8.90
CA GLY A 445 6.62 3.73 -8.05
C GLY A 445 6.76 5.22 -8.34
N GLU A 446 7.96 5.70 -8.69
CA GLU A 446 8.18 7.08 -9.11
C GLU A 446 7.70 7.30 -10.55
N MET A 447 8.03 6.37 -11.47
CA MET A 447 7.72 6.47 -12.90
C MET A 447 6.21 6.46 -13.19
N ILE A 448 5.40 5.69 -12.44
CA ILE A 448 3.95 5.60 -12.66
C ILE A 448 3.23 6.94 -12.46
N SER A 449 3.85 7.87 -11.72
CA SER A 449 3.30 9.21 -11.45
C SER A 449 3.17 10.04 -12.73
N GLU A 450 4.07 9.87 -13.71
CA GLU A 450 3.97 10.53 -15.02
C GLU A 450 2.72 10.06 -15.78
N VAL A 451 2.53 8.73 -15.87
CA VAL A 451 1.34 8.17 -16.55
C VAL A 451 0.06 8.56 -15.82
N THR A 452 0.07 8.53 -14.48
CA THR A 452 -1.08 8.96 -13.67
C THR A 452 -1.42 10.42 -13.93
N THR A 453 -0.42 11.31 -13.99
CA THR A 453 -0.60 12.73 -14.32
C THR A 453 -1.18 12.91 -15.72
N ALA A 454 -0.67 12.15 -16.70
CA ALA A 454 -1.19 12.15 -18.06
C ALA A 454 -2.67 11.74 -18.10
N MET A 455 -3.05 10.66 -17.40
CA MET A 455 -4.43 10.20 -17.31
C MET A 455 -5.36 11.25 -16.67
N VAL A 456 -4.97 11.83 -15.53
CA VAL A 456 -5.73 12.87 -14.82
C VAL A 456 -5.86 14.12 -15.67
N GLY A 457 -4.79 14.53 -16.34
CA GLY A 457 -4.76 15.67 -17.26
C GLY A 457 -5.37 15.39 -18.63
N LYS A 458 -5.86 14.14 -18.88
CA LYS A 458 -6.39 13.70 -20.20
C LYS A 458 -5.39 13.87 -21.33
N VAL A 459 -4.11 13.71 -21.02
CA VAL A 459 -2.99 13.70 -21.97
C VAL A 459 -2.87 12.30 -22.55
N GLY A 460 -2.94 12.19 -23.88
CA GLY A 460 -2.82 10.91 -24.57
C GLY A 460 -1.37 10.59 -24.97
N LEU A 461 -1.14 9.35 -25.43
CA LEU A 461 0.19 8.90 -25.88
C LEU A 461 0.79 9.76 -27.00
N LYS A 462 -0.04 10.32 -27.88
CA LYS A 462 0.41 11.23 -28.93
C LYS A 462 1.14 12.44 -28.34
N THR A 463 0.62 13.01 -27.27
CA THR A 463 1.24 14.16 -26.59
C THR A 463 2.48 13.72 -25.80
N LEU A 464 2.44 12.57 -25.10
CA LEU A 464 3.61 12.03 -24.38
C LEU A 464 4.82 11.80 -25.30
N ALA A 465 4.60 11.41 -26.56
CA ALA A 465 5.67 11.29 -27.54
C ALA A 465 6.40 12.61 -27.84
N THR A 466 5.78 13.77 -27.54
CA THR A 466 6.40 15.09 -27.71
C THR A 466 7.08 15.62 -26.45
N VAL A 467 6.90 14.95 -25.31
CA VAL A 467 7.54 15.33 -24.05
C VAL A 467 9.03 14.98 -24.11
N ILE A 468 9.87 15.97 -23.80
CA ILE A 468 11.32 15.77 -23.70
C ILE A 468 11.66 15.17 -22.34
N HIS A 469 12.18 13.95 -22.35
CA HIS A 469 12.69 13.30 -21.14
C HIS A 469 14.20 13.58 -21.01
N PRO A 470 14.72 13.83 -19.80
CA PRO A 470 16.15 13.87 -19.57
C PRO A 470 16.81 12.55 -19.98
N TYR A 471 17.94 12.64 -20.68
CA TYR A 471 18.71 11.47 -21.11
C TYR A 471 20.03 11.38 -20.34
N PRO A 472 20.43 10.19 -19.86
CA PRO A 472 19.64 8.94 -19.84
C PRO A 472 18.80 8.80 -18.56
N THR A 473 17.55 8.34 -18.68
CA THR A 473 16.67 8.01 -17.54
C THR A 473 15.83 6.77 -17.83
N GLN A 474 15.40 6.04 -16.80
CA GLN A 474 14.48 4.91 -16.97
C GLN A 474 13.09 5.37 -17.44
N ALA A 475 12.65 6.59 -17.07
CA ALA A 475 11.40 7.18 -17.53
C ALA A 475 11.30 7.34 -19.04
N GLU A 476 12.42 7.36 -19.78
CA GLU A 476 12.43 7.34 -21.24
C GLU A 476 11.65 6.14 -21.83
N ALA A 477 11.51 5.05 -21.07
CA ALA A 477 10.69 3.91 -21.47
C ALA A 477 9.23 4.29 -21.76
N ILE A 478 8.67 5.27 -21.02
CA ILE A 478 7.31 5.79 -21.23
C ILE A 478 7.23 6.51 -22.60
N ARG A 479 8.21 7.35 -22.90
CA ARG A 479 8.29 8.01 -24.21
C ARG A 479 8.47 6.99 -25.35
N LYS A 480 9.32 5.96 -25.15
CA LYS A 480 9.50 4.90 -26.17
C LYS A 480 8.20 4.14 -26.46
N ALA A 481 7.35 3.89 -25.43
CA ALA A 481 6.02 3.32 -25.63
C ALA A 481 5.10 4.29 -26.44
N ALA A 482 5.18 5.59 -26.16
CA ALA A 482 4.46 6.61 -26.92
C ALA A 482 4.98 6.74 -28.37
N ASP A 483 6.28 6.61 -28.59
CA ASP A 483 6.88 6.56 -29.95
C ASP A 483 6.42 5.31 -30.71
N ALA A 484 6.29 4.16 -30.03
CA ALA A 484 5.75 2.94 -30.64
C ALA A 484 4.30 3.13 -31.10
N TYR A 485 3.46 3.84 -30.31
CA TYR A 485 2.13 4.26 -30.75
C TYR A 485 2.19 5.11 -32.02
N GLN A 486 3.05 6.12 -32.09
CA GLN A 486 3.20 6.98 -33.24
C GLN A 486 3.66 6.20 -34.48
N ARG A 487 4.65 5.30 -34.33
CA ARG A 487 5.12 4.43 -35.43
C ARG A 487 4.00 3.54 -35.98
N GLY A 488 3.13 3.00 -35.12
CA GLY A 488 1.98 2.19 -35.54
C GLY A 488 0.97 2.96 -36.43
N ARG A 489 0.96 4.29 -36.38
CA ARG A 489 0.12 5.14 -37.23
C ARG A 489 0.67 5.38 -38.63
N LEU A 490 1.96 5.08 -38.84
CA LEU A 490 2.59 5.14 -40.17
C LEU A 490 2.18 3.94 -41.03
N THR A 491 0.89 3.89 -41.38
CA THR A 491 0.35 2.84 -42.23
C THR A 491 1.03 2.86 -43.63
N PRO A 492 0.97 1.78 -44.42
CA PRO A 492 1.49 1.77 -45.79
C PRO A 492 0.93 2.91 -46.65
N ARG A 493 -0.35 3.28 -46.46
CA ARG A 493 -0.97 4.41 -47.18
C ARG A 493 -0.33 5.74 -46.81
N VAL A 494 -0.10 5.99 -45.51
CA VAL A 494 0.54 7.22 -45.02
C VAL A 494 2.01 7.29 -45.50
N LYS A 495 2.74 6.18 -45.46
CA LYS A 495 4.12 6.10 -45.97
C LYS A 495 4.16 6.44 -47.48
N ASN A 496 3.25 5.86 -48.27
CA ASN A 496 3.19 6.13 -49.70
C ASN A 496 2.85 7.62 -50.00
N LEU A 497 1.96 8.22 -49.17
CA LEU A 497 1.67 9.65 -49.29
C LEU A 497 2.90 10.51 -49.03
N PHE A 498 3.63 10.19 -47.94
CA PHE A 498 4.87 10.89 -47.62
C PHE A 498 5.97 10.67 -48.67
N SER A 499 6.13 9.46 -49.18
CA SER A 499 7.09 9.19 -50.27
C SER A 499 6.81 10.04 -51.50
N ARG A 500 5.53 10.10 -51.98
CA ARG A 500 5.14 10.94 -53.10
C ARG A 500 5.38 12.43 -52.84
N TRP A 501 5.09 12.90 -51.63
CA TRP A 501 5.37 14.27 -51.22
C TRP A 501 6.87 14.58 -51.26
N LEU A 502 7.68 13.71 -50.67
CA LEU A 502 9.15 13.86 -50.63
C LEU A 502 9.80 13.76 -52.02
N GLU A 503 9.26 12.92 -52.91
CA GLU A 503 9.64 12.87 -54.32
C GLU A 503 9.31 14.16 -55.04
N TRP A 504 8.12 14.74 -54.82
CA TRP A 504 7.70 15.98 -55.43
C TRP A 504 8.50 17.21 -54.92
N THR A 505 8.95 17.20 -53.67
CA THR A 505 9.66 18.31 -53.01
C THR A 505 11.20 18.19 -53.08
N ARG A 506 11.72 17.11 -53.65
CA ARG A 506 13.16 16.90 -53.91
C ARG A 506 13.57 17.66 -55.18
#